data_dcc0dab976298d046cd125717b904f64
#
_entry.id   dcc0dab976298d046cd125717b904f64
#
_cell.length_a   1.000
_cell.length_b   1.000
_cell.length_c   1.000
_cell.angle_alpha   90.00
_cell.angle_beta   90.00
_cell.angle_gamma   90.00
#
_symmetry.space_group_name_H-M   'P 1'
#
loop_
_entity.id
_entity.type
_entity.pdbx_description
1 polymer ?
#
loop_
_entity_poly.entity_id
_entity_poly.type
_entity_poly.pdbx_seq_one_letter_code
_entity_poly.pdbx_strand_id
1 'polypeptide(L)'
;ILYRANHQAKTFEKALRRAQIPYKVSGGQSFFDRAEIKDLCAWFRLWINNDDDPAFLRAITTPKRGIGHTTLGALGNFATNYKLSLFASLFSATLEAVLPARAVGSLHEFGRYVNDLEFRARHTMGAEDARAFMMEWLKEIGYEQHLLEGEDSEKVAAARWGNVIDFVDWMSGRCGGQIDDAAGVSTTKEVKSLLEVAQTIALLSTIQDREQDQDVVTLSTLHASKGLEWPHVMLVGVTEGMLPFKLDDDDGRQEKVTDDIAVRLQEERRLMYVGITRAQRSLAVSWTKKRKKGREMVTAQPSRFIKEMDLNKATVREDPREKLKALRAEFAQKAQASAAAQAQTP
;
A
#
# COMPACT_ATOMS: atom_id res chain seq x y z
N ILE A 1 -9.45 11.82 0.74
CA ILE A 1 -8.18 12.48 0.38
C ILE A 1 -8.14 12.58 -1.14
N LEU A 2 -8.04 13.80 -1.68
CA LEU A 2 -8.00 14.06 -3.12
C LEU A 2 -6.60 14.53 -3.55
N TYR A 3 -6.15 14.07 -4.72
CA TYR A 3 -4.84 14.41 -5.28
C TYR A 3 -4.91 14.51 -6.82
N ARG A 4 -3.90 15.15 -7.44
CA ARG A 4 -3.87 15.38 -8.89
C ARG A 4 -3.49 14.14 -9.68
N ALA A 5 -2.54 13.33 -9.21
CA ALA A 5 -1.97 12.23 -9.97
C ALA A 5 -1.86 10.93 -9.15
N ASN A 6 -2.06 9.78 -9.80
CA ASN A 6 -2.10 8.46 -9.18
C ASN A 6 -0.83 8.10 -8.39
N HIS A 7 0.35 8.58 -8.80
CA HIS A 7 1.60 8.30 -8.07
C HIS A 7 1.62 8.87 -6.65
N GLN A 8 0.80 9.90 -6.36
CA GLN A 8 0.68 10.49 -5.03
C GLN A 8 -0.03 9.56 -4.05
N ALA A 9 -0.92 8.68 -4.54
CA ALA A 9 -1.67 7.73 -3.71
C ALA A 9 -0.75 6.84 -2.87
N LYS A 10 0.37 6.36 -3.45
CA LYS A 10 1.30 5.43 -2.80
C LYS A 10 1.74 5.89 -1.40
N THR A 11 2.02 7.18 -1.23
CA THR A 11 2.47 7.76 0.05
C THR A 11 1.35 7.70 1.10
N PHE A 12 0.12 8.03 0.70
CA PHE A 12 -1.04 8.00 1.60
C PHE A 12 -1.46 6.57 1.93
N GLU A 13 -1.47 5.68 0.94
CA GLU A 13 -1.73 4.26 1.15
C GLU A 13 -0.75 3.66 2.18
N LYS A 14 0.55 3.95 2.03
CA LYS A 14 1.59 3.49 2.97
C LYS A 14 1.34 4.03 4.39
N ALA A 15 1.00 5.30 4.53
CA ALA A 15 0.73 5.93 5.82
C ALA A 15 -0.54 5.37 6.48
N LEU A 16 -1.63 5.21 5.72
CA LEU A 16 -2.90 4.66 6.22
C LEU A 16 -2.74 3.20 6.66
N ARG A 17 -2.01 2.37 5.87
CA ARG A 17 -1.69 1.00 6.27
C ARG A 17 -0.89 0.93 7.56
N ARG A 18 0.14 1.80 7.73
CA ARG A 18 0.91 1.87 8.98
C ARG A 18 0.04 2.25 10.17
N ALA A 19 -0.89 3.19 9.96
CA ALA A 19 -1.84 3.63 10.99
C ALA A 19 -3.01 2.66 11.19
N GLN A 20 -3.09 1.57 10.44
CA GLN A 20 -4.21 0.60 10.45
C GLN A 20 -5.57 1.25 10.13
N ILE A 21 -5.57 2.31 9.33
CA ILE A 21 -6.78 3.00 8.89
C ILE A 21 -7.25 2.36 7.58
N PRO A 22 -8.48 1.83 7.53
CA PRO A 22 -9.03 1.26 6.31
C PRO A 22 -9.23 2.33 5.25
N TYR A 23 -8.93 2.01 4.01
CA TYR A 23 -9.06 2.93 2.89
C TYR A 23 -9.44 2.21 1.60
N LYS A 24 -10.02 2.96 0.65
CA LYS A 24 -10.24 2.52 -0.73
C LYS A 24 -9.67 3.53 -1.72
N VAL A 25 -9.24 3.04 -2.89
CA VAL A 25 -8.74 3.89 -3.98
C VAL A 25 -9.80 3.95 -5.08
N SER A 26 -10.25 5.16 -5.40
CA SER A 26 -11.21 5.42 -6.48
C SER A 26 -10.50 5.96 -7.70
N GLY A 27 -10.75 5.36 -8.88
CA GLY A 27 -10.14 5.78 -10.15
C GLY A 27 -8.66 5.44 -10.29
N GLY A 28 -8.17 4.49 -9.51
CA GLY A 28 -6.81 3.98 -9.56
C GLY A 28 -6.75 2.54 -9.06
N GLN A 29 -5.58 1.93 -9.18
CA GLN A 29 -5.32 0.59 -8.67
C GLN A 29 -4.86 0.70 -7.21
N SER A 30 -5.60 0.07 -6.28
CA SER A 30 -5.19 -0.06 -4.88
C SER A 30 -3.88 -0.85 -4.78
N PHE A 31 -3.18 -0.70 -3.66
CA PHE A 31 -1.98 -1.47 -3.39
C PHE A 31 -2.22 -2.99 -3.50
N PHE A 32 -3.33 -3.48 -2.94
CA PHE A 32 -3.68 -4.91 -2.98
C PHE A 32 -4.21 -5.38 -4.35
N ASP A 33 -4.57 -4.45 -5.25
CA ASP A 33 -5.00 -4.80 -6.62
C ASP A 33 -3.85 -5.05 -7.57
N ARG A 34 -2.64 -4.63 -7.20
CA ARG A 34 -1.44 -4.82 -8.02
C ARG A 34 -1.14 -6.30 -8.19
N ALA A 35 -0.76 -6.69 -9.40
CA ALA A 35 -0.54 -8.09 -9.74
C ALA A 35 0.48 -8.77 -8.82
N GLU A 36 1.64 -8.11 -8.58
CA GLU A 36 2.70 -8.60 -7.71
C GLU A 36 2.24 -8.78 -6.26
N ILE A 37 1.32 -7.95 -5.77
CA ILE A 37 0.79 -8.08 -4.41
C ILE A 37 -0.26 -9.19 -4.34
N LYS A 38 -1.10 -9.32 -5.36
CA LYS A 38 -2.05 -10.44 -5.49
C LYS A 38 -1.31 -11.78 -5.57
N ASP A 39 -0.14 -11.83 -6.20
CA ASP A 39 0.69 -13.04 -6.24
C ASP A 39 1.14 -13.45 -4.84
N LEU A 40 1.68 -12.51 -4.04
CA LEU A 40 2.11 -12.78 -2.68
C LEU A 40 0.93 -13.17 -1.77
N CYS A 41 -0.19 -12.44 -1.88
CA CYS A 41 -1.40 -12.75 -1.13
C CYS A 41 -1.94 -14.17 -1.44
N ALA A 42 -1.81 -14.63 -2.69
CA ALA A 42 -2.22 -15.99 -3.05
C ALA A 42 -1.36 -17.04 -2.33
N TRP A 43 -0.05 -16.83 -2.21
CA TRP A 43 0.82 -17.71 -1.44
C TRP A 43 0.42 -17.75 0.04
N PHE A 44 0.18 -16.59 0.66
CA PHE A 44 -0.26 -16.55 2.06
C PHE A 44 -1.61 -17.20 2.29
N ARG A 45 -2.56 -17.01 1.37
CA ARG A 45 -3.86 -17.69 1.43
C ARG A 45 -3.70 -19.20 1.34
N LEU A 46 -2.80 -19.67 0.48
CA LEU A 46 -2.51 -21.09 0.32
C LEU A 46 -1.85 -21.70 1.57
N TRP A 47 -0.97 -20.96 2.28
CA TRP A 47 -0.38 -21.41 3.55
C TRP A 47 -1.43 -21.51 4.67
N ILE A 48 -2.48 -20.68 4.62
CA ILE A 48 -3.53 -20.64 5.63
C ILE A 48 -4.60 -21.67 5.35
N ASN A 49 -4.95 -21.83 4.09
CA ASN A 49 -6.01 -22.72 3.62
C ASN A 49 -5.59 -23.40 2.31
N ASN A 50 -5.18 -24.63 2.41
CA ASN A 50 -4.76 -25.42 1.25
C ASN A 50 -5.92 -25.74 0.28
N ASP A 51 -7.18 -25.58 0.72
CA ASP A 51 -8.36 -25.79 -0.12
C ASP A 51 -8.76 -24.53 -0.92
N ASP A 52 -7.95 -23.48 -0.90
CA ASP A 52 -8.16 -22.28 -1.71
C ASP A 52 -7.65 -22.50 -3.14
N ASP A 53 -8.47 -23.13 -3.99
CA ASP A 53 -8.13 -23.43 -5.38
C ASP A 53 -7.72 -22.22 -6.22
N PRO A 54 -8.35 -21.04 -6.14
CA PRO A 54 -7.87 -19.82 -6.80
C PRO A 54 -6.46 -19.40 -6.35
N ALA A 55 -6.17 -19.49 -5.05
CA ALA A 55 -4.85 -19.20 -4.51
C ALA A 55 -3.80 -20.22 -4.98
N PHE A 56 -4.18 -21.52 -4.96
CA PHE A 56 -3.35 -22.59 -5.49
C PHE A 56 -2.97 -22.36 -6.96
N LEU A 57 -3.94 -22.10 -7.83
CA LEU A 57 -3.70 -21.88 -9.25
C LEU A 57 -2.76 -20.70 -9.49
N ARG A 58 -2.92 -19.62 -8.72
CA ARG A 58 -2.05 -18.45 -8.86
C ARG A 58 -0.63 -18.74 -8.36
N ALA A 59 -0.47 -19.37 -7.20
CA ALA A 59 0.81 -19.70 -6.62
C ALA A 59 1.63 -20.70 -7.46
N ILE A 60 0.99 -21.72 -8.02
CA ILE A 60 1.66 -22.74 -8.83
C ILE A 60 2.11 -22.23 -10.20
N THR A 61 1.41 -21.23 -10.76
CA THR A 61 1.71 -20.63 -12.06
C THR A 61 2.62 -19.40 -11.99
N THR A 62 2.80 -18.80 -10.81
CA THR A 62 3.56 -17.55 -10.66
C THR A 62 4.55 -17.63 -9.50
N PRO A 63 5.87 -17.62 -9.77
CA PRO A 63 6.54 -17.77 -11.06
C PRO A 63 6.32 -19.10 -11.74
N LYS A 64 6.56 -19.17 -13.05
CA LYS A 64 6.40 -20.41 -13.84
C LYS A 64 7.32 -21.53 -13.33
N ARG A 65 6.78 -22.74 -13.15
CA ARG A 65 7.48 -23.94 -12.61
C ARG A 65 7.47 -25.13 -13.58
N GLY A 66 7.23 -24.87 -14.86
CA GLY A 66 7.15 -25.96 -15.84
C GLY A 66 5.86 -26.80 -15.76
N ILE A 67 4.90 -26.40 -14.93
CA ILE A 67 3.59 -27.03 -14.84
C ILE A 67 2.64 -26.30 -15.79
N GLY A 68 2.30 -26.96 -16.89
CA GLY A 68 1.51 -26.35 -17.97
C GLY A 68 0.00 -26.44 -17.77
N HIS A 69 -0.74 -25.67 -18.57
CA HIS A 69 -2.21 -25.64 -18.54
C HIS A 69 -2.86 -27.03 -18.74
N THR A 70 -2.25 -27.90 -19.54
CA THR A 70 -2.75 -29.26 -19.77
C THR A 70 -2.73 -30.09 -18.47
N THR A 71 -1.62 -30.00 -17.71
CA THR A 71 -1.48 -30.69 -16.41
C THR A 71 -2.48 -30.14 -15.40
N LEU A 72 -2.61 -28.81 -15.33
CA LEU A 72 -3.57 -28.17 -14.39
C LEU A 72 -5.02 -28.46 -14.79
N GLY A 73 -5.34 -28.53 -16.06
CA GLY A 73 -6.66 -28.93 -16.56
C GLY A 73 -7.00 -30.37 -16.18
N ALA A 74 -6.06 -31.31 -16.35
CA ALA A 74 -6.26 -32.70 -15.94
C ALA A 74 -6.40 -32.84 -14.41
N LEU A 75 -5.60 -32.09 -13.63
CA LEU A 75 -5.72 -32.02 -12.18
C LEU A 75 -7.10 -31.46 -11.76
N GLY A 76 -7.59 -30.41 -12.42
CA GLY A 76 -8.90 -29.83 -12.15
C GLY A 76 -10.05 -30.80 -12.42
N ASN A 77 -9.99 -31.54 -13.53
CA ASN A 77 -10.96 -32.60 -13.85
C ASN A 77 -10.93 -33.72 -12.80
N PHE A 78 -9.72 -34.11 -12.39
CA PHE A 78 -9.55 -35.11 -11.32
C PHE A 78 -10.16 -34.63 -10.01
N ALA A 79 -9.80 -33.42 -9.55
CA ALA A 79 -10.32 -32.81 -8.33
C ALA A 79 -11.86 -32.74 -8.33
N THR A 80 -12.46 -32.34 -9.44
CA THR A 80 -13.92 -32.28 -9.61
C THR A 80 -14.56 -33.65 -9.49
N ASN A 81 -13.99 -34.66 -10.15
CA ASN A 81 -14.53 -36.04 -10.13
C ASN A 81 -14.50 -36.67 -8.74
N TYR A 82 -13.45 -36.39 -7.97
CA TYR A 82 -13.27 -36.93 -6.62
C TYR A 82 -13.75 -35.98 -5.51
N LYS A 83 -14.28 -34.82 -5.85
CA LYS A 83 -14.74 -33.76 -4.91
C LYS A 83 -13.66 -33.38 -3.90
N LEU A 84 -12.44 -33.24 -4.37
CA LEU A 84 -11.27 -32.79 -3.62
C LEU A 84 -10.89 -31.36 -4.04
N SER A 85 -10.15 -30.67 -3.19
CA SER A 85 -9.44 -29.47 -3.63
C SER A 85 -8.28 -29.81 -4.57
N LEU A 86 -7.80 -28.84 -5.32
CA LEU A 86 -6.61 -29.05 -6.19
C LEU A 86 -5.40 -29.49 -5.37
N PHE A 87 -5.19 -28.89 -4.20
CA PHE A 87 -4.07 -29.24 -3.33
C PHE A 87 -4.22 -30.65 -2.72
N ALA A 88 -5.38 -31.02 -2.21
CA ALA A 88 -5.64 -32.36 -1.69
C ALA A 88 -5.48 -33.43 -2.78
N SER A 89 -5.84 -33.10 -4.02
CA SER A 89 -5.69 -33.99 -5.18
C SER A 89 -4.23 -34.35 -5.48
N LEU A 90 -3.26 -33.50 -5.12
CA LEU A 90 -1.83 -33.76 -5.35
C LEU A 90 -1.35 -35.07 -4.69
N PHE A 91 -1.91 -35.39 -3.53
CA PHE A 91 -1.48 -36.52 -2.70
C PHE A 91 -2.36 -37.76 -2.87
N SER A 92 -3.27 -37.75 -3.85
CA SER A 92 -4.09 -38.91 -4.15
C SER A 92 -3.29 -39.99 -4.87
N ALA A 93 -3.31 -41.23 -4.35
CA ALA A 93 -2.64 -42.37 -4.96
C ALA A 93 -3.13 -42.67 -6.40
N THR A 94 -4.35 -42.26 -6.75
CA THR A 94 -4.94 -42.49 -8.06
C THR A 94 -4.58 -41.41 -9.09
N LEU A 95 -3.91 -40.37 -8.69
CA LEU A 95 -3.50 -39.26 -9.61
C LEU A 95 -2.51 -39.75 -10.69
N GLU A 96 -1.66 -40.72 -10.33
CA GLU A 96 -0.68 -41.32 -11.26
C GLU A 96 -1.34 -42.10 -12.42
N ALA A 97 -2.61 -42.52 -12.26
CA ALA A 97 -3.36 -43.15 -13.35
C ALA A 97 -3.85 -42.13 -14.40
N VAL A 98 -3.89 -40.86 -14.07
CA VAL A 98 -4.47 -39.78 -14.91
C VAL A 98 -3.40 -38.88 -15.49
N LEU A 99 -2.29 -38.68 -14.76
CA LEU A 99 -1.19 -37.79 -15.16
C LEU A 99 0.12 -38.55 -15.35
N PRO A 100 0.98 -38.10 -16.28
CA PRO A 100 2.32 -38.66 -16.44
C PRO A 100 3.13 -38.53 -15.14
N ALA A 101 3.96 -39.53 -14.81
CA ALA A 101 4.77 -39.56 -13.60
C ALA A 101 5.62 -38.31 -13.37
N ARG A 102 6.18 -37.72 -14.45
CA ARG A 102 6.92 -36.45 -14.38
C ARG A 102 6.05 -35.30 -13.87
N ALA A 103 4.81 -35.18 -14.36
CA ALA A 103 3.89 -34.15 -13.96
C ALA A 103 3.46 -34.33 -12.50
N VAL A 104 3.17 -35.57 -12.08
CA VAL A 104 2.87 -35.92 -10.69
C VAL A 104 4.05 -35.59 -9.77
N GLY A 105 5.28 -35.92 -10.19
CA GLY A 105 6.49 -35.56 -9.44
C GLY A 105 6.61 -34.04 -9.18
N SER A 106 6.43 -33.22 -10.22
CA SER A 106 6.47 -31.76 -10.10
C SER A 106 5.34 -31.21 -9.21
N LEU A 107 4.14 -31.79 -9.29
CA LEU A 107 3.00 -31.43 -8.43
C LEU A 107 3.28 -31.81 -6.97
N HIS A 108 3.82 -32.99 -6.70
CA HIS A 108 4.22 -33.42 -5.35
C HIS A 108 5.33 -32.53 -4.76
N GLU A 109 6.31 -32.15 -5.58
CA GLU A 109 7.35 -31.21 -5.17
C GLU A 109 6.75 -29.88 -4.72
N PHE A 110 5.84 -29.31 -5.54
CA PHE A 110 5.14 -28.09 -5.19
C PHE A 110 4.34 -28.24 -3.91
N GLY A 111 3.56 -29.32 -3.74
CA GLY A 111 2.78 -29.54 -2.53
C GLY A 111 3.64 -29.67 -1.26
N ARG A 112 4.75 -30.39 -1.34
CA ARG A 112 5.72 -30.48 -0.23
C ARG A 112 6.35 -29.14 0.10
N TYR A 113 6.69 -28.35 -0.92
CA TYR A 113 7.25 -27.02 -0.73
C TYR A 113 6.26 -26.06 -0.04
N VAL A 114 4.98 -26.10 -0.41
CA VAL A 114 3.92 -25.31 0.27
C VAL A 114 3.80 -25.70 1.74
N ASN A 115 3.81 -27.00 2.07
CA ASN A 115 3.74 -27.48 3.44
C ASN A 115 4.98 -27.07 4.26
N ASP A 116 6.16 -27.12 3.66
CA ASP A 116 7.40 -26.64 4.31
C ASP A 116 7.33 -25.14 4.60
N LEU A 117 6.89 -24.33 3.64
CA LEU A 117 6.72 -22.90 3.84
C LEU A 117 5.70 -22.56 4.93
N GLU A 118 4.56 -23.27 4.98
CA GLU A 118 3.58 -23.12 6.05
C GLU A 118 4.22 -23.40 7.41
N PHE A 119 4.92 -24.54 7.53
CA PHE A 119 5.60 -24.92 8.77
C PHE A 119 6.63 -23.88 9.20
N ARG A 120 7.47 -23.41 8.28
CA ARG A 120 8.48 -22.36 8.55
C ARG A 120 7.79 -21.04 8.95
N ALA A 121 6.75 -20.61 8.24
CA ALA A 121 6.02 -19.38 8.54
C ALA A 121 5.34 -19.40 9.92
N ARG A 122 4.87 -20.57 10.35
CA ARG A 122 4.29 -20.80 11.70
C ARG A 122 5.30 -20.58 12.81
N HIS A 123 6.56 -20.95 12.58
CA HIS A 123 7.65 -20.85 13.56
C HIS A 123 8.50 -19.58 13.42
N THR A 124 8.26 -18.77 12.41
CA THR A 124 8.94 -17.48 12.19
C THR A 124 8.27 -16.40 13.03
N MET A 125 8.98 -15.89 14.04
CA MET A 125 8.43 -15.00 15.06
C MET A 125 9.09 -13.60 15.01
N GLY A 126 8.27 -12.56 15.09
CA GLY A 126 8.78 -11.17 15.15
C GLY A 126 9.15 -10.57 13.80
N ALA A 127 9.44 -9.28 13.80
CA ALA A 127 9.59 -8.50 12.58
C ALA A 127 10.87 -8.85 11.79
N GLU A 128 11.99 -9.05 12.48
CA GLU A 128 13.28 -9.30 11.85
C GLU A 128 13.30 -10.67 11.15
N ASP A 129 12.91 -11.73 11.88
CA ASP A 129 12.87 -13.08 11.33
C ASP A 129 11.82 -13.19 10.21
N ALA A 130 10.67 -12.58 10.37
CA ALA A 130 9.62 -12.56 9.33
C ALA A 130 10.11 -11.88 8.05
N ARG A 131 10.86 -10.78 8.17
CA ARG A 131 11.45 -10.11 7.02
C ARG A 131 12.50 -10.97 6.34
N ALA A 132 13.42 -11.55 7.12
CA ALA A 132 14.48 -12.42 6.61
C ALA A 132 13.86 -13.63 5.87
N PHE A 133 12.91 -14.32 6.48
CA PHE A 133 12.20 -15.44 5.88
C PHE A 133 11.53 -15.07 4.56
N MET A 134 10.76 -13.98 4.52
CA MET A 134 10.06 -13.56 3.29
C MET A 134 11.04 -13.20 2.16
N MET A 135 12.16 -12.57 2.47
CA MET A 135 13.18 -12.24 1.47
C MET A 135 13.88 -13.49 0.94
N GLU A 136 14.19 -14.47 1.81
CA GLU A 136 14.75 -15.76 1.41
C GLU A 136 13.77 -16.54 0.53
N TRP A 137 12.51 -16.64 0.94
CA TRP A 137 11.44 -17.27 0.16
C TRP A 137 11.28 -16.65 -1.23
N LEU A 138 11.24 -15.31 -1.34
CA LEU A 138 11.12 -14.62 -2.63
C LEU A 138 12.32 -14.92 -3.54
N LYS A 139 13.52 -15.08 -2.96
CA LYS A 139 14.73 -15.50 -3.66
C LYS A 139 14.63 -16.97 -4.11
N GLU A 140 14.18 -17.87 -3.23
CA GLU A 140 13.99 -19.31 -3.54
C GLU A 140 13.07 -19.51 -4.75
N ILE A 141 11.96 -18.76 -4.82
CA ILE A 141 11.02 -18.85 -5.94
C ILE A 141 11.45 -18.03 -7.17
N GLY A 142 12.54 -17.26 -7.09
CA GLY A 142 13.03 -16.44 -8.21
C GLY A 142 12.08 -15.30 -8.59
N TYR A 143 11.37 -14.71 -7.63
CA TYR A 143 10.28 -13.76 -7.91
C TYR A 143 10.77 -12.44 -8.53
N GLU A 144 11.94 -11.93 -8.10
CA GLU A 144 12.53 -10.72 -8.69
C GLU A 144 12.86 -10.93 -10.17
N GLN A 145 13.48 -12.06 -10.50
CA GLN A 145 13.79 -12.43 -11.88
C GLN A 145 12.52 -12.60 -12.72
N HIS A 146 11.47 -13.20 -12.15
CA HIS A 146 10.17 -13.31 -12.79
C HIS A 146 9.56 -11.94 -13.15
N LEU A 147 9.70 -10.95 -12.30
CA LEU A 147 9.24 -9.58 -12.57
C LEU A 147 10.07 -8.92 -13.68
N LEU A 148 11.40 -9.15 -13.72
CA LEU A 148 12.29 -8.64 -14.76
C LEU A 148 11.97 -9.23 -16.12
N GLU A 149 11.71 -10.53 -16.19
CA GLU A 149 11.39 -11.24 -17.44
C GLU A 149 9.97 -10.96 -17.95
N GLY A 150 9.06 -10.56 -17.05
CA GLY A 150 7.67 -10.28 -17.38
C GLY A 150 7.37 -8.87 -17.87
N GLU A 151 8.36 -7.97 -17.88
CA GLU A 151 8.17 -6.55 -18.22
C GLU A 151 9.13 -6.10 -19.32
N ASP A 152 8.63 -5.28 -20.24
CA ASP A 152 9.45 -4.72 -21.33
C ASP A 152 10.43 -3.63 -20.85
N SER A 153 10.28 -3.15 -19.61
CA SER A 153 11.07 -2.06 -19.03
C SER A 153 11.60 -2.44 -17.65
N GLU A 154 12.92 -2.45 -17.49
CA GLU A 154 13.60 -2.63 -16.18
C GLU A 154 13.11 -1.63 -15.13
N LYS A 155 12.76 -0.40 -15.54
CA LYS A 155 12.24 0.61 -14.62
C LYS A 155 10.86 0.22 -14.06
N VAL A 156 10.02 -0.41 -14.87
CA VAL A 156 8.71 -0.91 -14.44
C VAL A 156 8.88 -2.11 -13.52
N ALA A 157 9.74 -3.06 -13.90
CA ALA A 157 10.08 -4.21 -13.05
C ALA A 157 10.63 -3.79 -11.68
N ALA A 158 11.59 -2.84 -11.66
CA ALA A 158 12.13 -2.29 -10.41
C ALA A 158 11.06 -1.58 -9.56
N ALA A 159 10.09 -0.90 -10.17
CA ALA A 159 8.98 -0.27 -9.45
C ALA A 159 8.05 -1.32 -8.82
N ARG A 160 7.77 -2.43 -9.54
CA ARG A 160 6.99 -3.56 -9.01
C ARG A 160 7.74 -4.28 -7.88
N TRP A 161 9.04 -4.54 -8.06
CA TRP A 161 9.87 -5.07 -6.99
C TRP A 161 9.87 -4.17 -5.74
N GLY A 162 9.96 -2.85 -5.92
CA GLY A 162 9.79 -1.89 -4.84
C GLY A 162 8.44 -2.01 -4.10
N ASN A 163 7.36 -2.39 -4.80
CA ASN A 163 6.07 -2.67 -4.15
C ASN A 163 6.10 -3.97 -3.34
N VAL A 164 6.80 -4.99 -3.84
CA VAL A 164 7.03 -6.25 -3.10
C VAL A 164 7.80 -5.99 -1.80
N ILE A 165 8.87 -5.22 -1.84
CA ILE A 165 9.64 -4.84 -0.64
C ILE A 165 8.79 -4.04 0.33
N ASP A 166 8.02 -3.05 -0.15
CA ASP A 166 7.07 -2.29 0.70
C ASP A 166 6.04 -3.21 1.39
N PHE A 167 5.62 -4.30 0.70
CA PHE A 167 4.71 -5.30 1.27
C PHE A 167 5.41 -6.16 2.33
N VAL A 168 6.62 -6.64 2.06
CA VAL A 168 7.43 -7.41 3.01
C VAL A 168 7.69 -6.61 4.29
N ASP A 169 8.11 -5.34 4.16
CA ASP A 169 8.37 -4.46 5.30
C ASP A 169 7.09 -4.18 6.12
N TRP A 170 5.95 -4.05 5.43
CA TRP A 170 4.67 -3.86 6.09
C TRP A 170 4.19 -5.11 6.83
N MET A 171 4.33 -6.30 6.22
CA MET A 171 3.99 -7.60 6.82
C MET A 171 4.84 -7.89 8.05
N SER A 172 6.17 -7.79 7.88
CA SER A 172 7.12 -8.07 8.97
C SER A 172 6.90 -7.14 10.16
N GLY A 173 6.68 -5.84 9.92
CA GLY A 173 6.38 -4.88 10.98
C GLY A 173 5.10 -5.19 11.78
N ARG A 174 4.22 -6.05 11.28
CA ARG A 174 3.03 -6.54 12.00
C ARG A 174 3.32 -7.76 12.88
N CYS A 175 4.42 -8.47 12.62
CA CYS A 175 4.85 -9.58 13.46
C CYS A 175 5.37 -9.14 14.83
N GLY A 176 5.53 -7.82 15.06
CA GLY A 176 5.88 -7.27 16.36
C GLY A 176 7.35 -7.41 16.71
N GLY A 177 7.68 -7.30 18.01
CA GLY A 177 9.04 -7.21 18.50
C GLY A 177 9.50 -5.77 18.72
N GLN A 178 10.79 -5.53 18.77
CA GLN A 178 11.38 -4.21 18.93
C GLN A 178 11.34 -3.48 17.58
N ILE A 179 10.62 -2.37 17.53
CA ILE A 179 10.44 -1.57 16.30
C ILE A 179 10.96 -0.18 16.59
N ASP A 180 12.02 0.21 15.88
CA ASP A 180 12.54 1.58 15.90
C ASP A 180 11.73 2.45 14.94
N ASP A 181 11.18 3.57 15.43
CA ASP A 181 10.55 4.55 14.57
C ASP A 181 11.59 5.48 13.92
N ALA A 182 11.15 6.30 12.96
CA ALA A 182 12.02 7.27 12.27
C ALA A 182 12.58 8.36 13.21
N ALA A 183 12.13 8.42 14.46
CA ALA A 183 12.62 9.34 15.50
C ALA A 183 13.55 8.64 16.51
N GLY A 184 13.89 7.35 16.29
CA GLY A 184 14.75 6.56 17.17
C GLY A 184 14.10 6.13 18.49
N VAL A 185 12.77 6.14 18.55
CA VAL A 185 12.04 5.64 19.71
C VAL A 185 11.70 4.17 19.49
N SER A 186 12.31 3.30 20.29
CA SER A 186 12.02 1.86 20.30
C SER A 186 10.70 1.59 21.01
N THR A 187 9.73 1.03 20.28
CA THR A 187 8.49 0.53 20.87
C THR A 187 8.46 -1.01 20.76
N THR A 188 8.17 -1.67 21.87
CA THR A 188 7.97 -3.13 21.88
C THR A 188 6.51 -3.44 21.61
N LYS A 189 6.23 -4.20 20.55
CA LYS A 189 4.92 -4.76 20.24
C LYS A 189 4.90 -6.24 20.54
N GLU A 190 3.70 -6.77 20.83
CA GLU A 190 3.48 -8.20 20.97
C GLU A 190 4.04 -8.97 19.76
N VAL A 191 4.80 -10.03 20.03
CA VAL A 191 5.42 -10.86 19.00
C VAL A 191 4.38 -11.85 18.49
N LYS A 192 4.22 -11.90 17.17
CA LYS A 192 3.31 -12.81 16.45
C LYS A 192 4.08 -13.59 15.40
N SER A 193 3.58 -14.78 15.08
CA SER A 193 4.14 -15.54 13.96
C SER A 193 3.74 -14.89 12.61
N LEU A 194 4.55 -15.16 11.60
CA LEU A 194 4.24 -14.70 10.24
C LEU A 194 2.89 -15.30 9.75
N LEU A 195 2.59 -16.54 10.13
CA LEU A 195 1.34 -17.20 9.74
C LEU A 195 0.11 -16.52 10.36
N GLU A 196 0.17 -16.12 11.65
CA GLU A 196 -0.92 -15.36 12.32
C GLU A 196 -1.16 -14.01 11.65
N VAL A 197 -0.08 -13.31 11.27
CA VAL A 197 -0.20 -12.05 10.53
C VAL A 197 -0.79 -12.30 9.15
N ALA A 198 -0.37 -13.34 8.45
CA ALA A 198 -0.90 -13.72 7.14
C ALA A 198 -2.41 -14.00 7.19
N GLN A 199 -2.92 -14.67 8.24
CA GLN A 199 -4.36 -14.89 8.44
C GLN A 199 -5.15 -13.58 8.48
N THR A 200 -4.65 -12.58 9.21
CA THR A 200 -5.27 -11.26 9.27
C THR A 200 -5.32 -10.57 7.90
N ILE A 201 -4.26 -10.74 7.10
CA ILE A 201 -4.17 -10.15 5.76
C ILE A 201 -5.10 -10.82 4.76
N ALA A 202 -5.21 -12.15 4.81
CA ALA A 202 -6.14 -12.89 3.96
C ALA A 202 -7.59 -12.42 4.18
N LEU A 203 -7.97 -12.17 5.44
CA LEU A 203 -9.28 -11.58 5.77
C LEU A 203 -9.43 -10.16 5.20
N LEU A 204 -8.41 -9.30 5.34
CA LEU A 204 -8.46 -7.93 4.84
C LEU A 204 -8.57 -7.88 3.30
N SER A 205 -7.86 -8.74 2.59
CA SER A 205 -7.94 -8.82 1.13
C SER A 205 -9.33 -9.24 0.64
N THR A 206 -9.98 -10.16 1.35
CA THR A 206 -11.35 -10.62 1.04
C THR A 206 -12.41 -9.56 1.35
N ILE A 207 -12.19 -8.70 2.36
CA ILE A 207 -13.11 -7.62 2.73
C ILE A 207 -13.03 -6.47 1.72
N GLN A 208 -11.85 -6.17 1.17
CA GLN A 208 -11.71 -5.15 0.12
C GLN A 208 -12.45 -5.49 -1.17
N ASP A 209 -12.62 -6.79 -1.48
CA ASP A 209 -13.43 -7.24 -2.62
C ASP A 209 -14.95 -7.07 -2.40
N ARG A 210 -15.40 -6.83 -1.16
CA ARG A 210 -16.80 -6.56 -0.82
C ARG A 210 -17.04 -5.05 -0.71
N GLU A 211 -17.15 -4.39 -1.84
CA GLU A 211 -17.55 -2.99 -1.90
C GLU A 211 -19.03 -2.85 -1.49
N GLN A 212 -19.27 -2.30 -0.29
CA GLN A 212 -20.41 -1.38 -0.05
C GLN A 212 -20.41 -0.93 1.43
N ASP A 213 -20.56 0.39 1.65
CA ASP A 213 -20.85 1.07 2.94
C ASP A 213 -19.88 0.79 4.12
N GLN A 214 -18.58 0.90 3.89
CA GLN A 214 -17.62 0.87 5.00
C GLN A 214 -17.17 2.29 5.38
N ASP A 215 -17.01 2.52 6.68
CA ASP A 215 -16.37 3.72 7.21
C ASP A 215 -14.87 3.68 6.90
N VAL A 216 -14.51 4.12 5.69
CA VAL A 216 -13.17 4.05 5.13
C VAL A 216 -12.72 5.38 4.54
N VAL A 217 -11.42 5.64 4.58
CA VAL A 217 -10.84 6.81 3.91
C VAL A 217 -10.81 6.56 2.40
N THR A 218 -11.50 7.39 1.62
CA THR A 218 -11.42 7.34 0.15
C THR A 218 -10.21 8.13 -0.34
N LEU A 219 -9.34 7.47 -1.09
CA LEU A 219 -8.25 8.06 -1.87
C LEU A 219 -8.71 8.20 -3.31
N SER A 220 -8.68 9.41 -3.89
CA SER A 220 -9.14 9.61 -5.27
C SER A 220 -8.35 10.69 -5.99
N THR A 221 -8.18 10.52 -7.30
CA THR A 221 -7.73 11.62 -8.14
C THR A 221 -8.85 12.66 -8.29
N LEU A 222 -8.49 13.90 -8.57
CA LEU A 222 -9.46 14.96 -8.87
C LEU A 222 -10.39 14.57 -10.03
N HIS A 223 -9.88 13.87 -11.04
CA HIS A 223 -10.67 13.42 -12.18
C HIS A 223 -11.71 12.36 -11.76
N ALA A 224 -11.30 11.37 -10.99
CA ALA A 224 -12.17 10.29 -10.56
C ALA A 224 -13.17 10.73 -9.47
N SER A 225 -12.93 11.87 -8.82
CA SER A 225 -13.84 12.44 -7.82
C SER A 225 -15.04 13.18 -8.40
N LYS A 226 -15.10 13.33 -9.74
CA LYS A 226 -16.22 14.02 -10.41
C LYS A 226 -17.53 13.27 -10.16
N GLY A 227 -18.53 13.98 -9.63
CA GLY A 227 -19.84 13.40 -9.28
C GLY A 227 -19.92 12.79 -7.88
N LEU A 228 -18.80 12.65 -7.16
CA LEU A 228 -18.77 12.18 -5.78
C LEU A 228 -18.68 13.36 -4.82
N GLU A 229 -19.13 13.17 -3.58
CA GLU A 229 -19.04 14.17 -2.51
C GLU A 229 -18.78 13.50 -1.17
N TRP A 230 -18.11 14.22 -0.25
CA TRP A 230 -17.79 13.72 1.08
C TRP A 230 -17.98 14.83 2.14
N PRO A 231 -18.36 14.47 3.36
CA PRO A 231 -18.46 15.44 4.45
C PRO A 231 -17.15 16.20 4.69
N HIS A 232 -16.02 15.50 4.61
CA HIS A 232 -14.69 16.04 4.88
C HIS A 232 -13.73 15.71 3.72
N VAL A 233 -13.07 16.71 3.18
CA VAL A 233 -12.09 16.55 2.09
C VAL A 233 -10.74 17.11 2.49
N MET A 234 -9.70 16.32 2.24
CA MET A 234 -8.30 16.77 2.27
C MET A 234 -7.78 16.80 0.83
N LEU A 235 -7.58 18.01 0.30
CA LEU A 235 -6.96 18.22 -1.00
C LEU A 235 -5.45 18.39 -0.82
N VAL A 236 -4.67 17.40 -1.27
CA VAL A 236 -3.26 17.28 -0.95
C VAL A 236 -2.35 17.51 -2.16
N GLY A 237 -1.13 17.98 -1.88
CA GLY A 237 -0.14 18.24 -2.93
C GLY A 237 -0.50 19.43 -3.82
N VAL A 238 -1.16 20.44 -3.28
CA VAL A 238 -1.50 21.70 -3.98
C VAL A 238 -0.25 22.57 -4.08
N THR A 239 0.67 22.09 -4.91
CA THR A 239 2.04 22.61 -5.07
C THR A 239 2.26 22.97 -6.53
N GLU A 240 2.94 24.07 -6.79
CA GLU A 240 3.27 24.52 -8.15
C GLU A 240 4.04 23.43 -8.92
N GLY A 241 3.63 23.14 -10.16
CA GLY A 241 4.14 22.04 -10.97
C GLY A 241 3.55 20.64 -10.66
N MET A 242 2.67 20.55 -9.64
CA MET A 242 1.85 19.36 -9.36
C MET A 242 0.36 19.63 -9.54
N LEU A 243 -0.11 20.77 -9.08
CA LEU A 243 -1.43 21.32 -9.35
C LEU A 243 -1.30 22.87 -9.33
N PRO A 244 -1.22 23.53 -10.50
CA PRO A 244 -1.30 22.98 -11.86
C PRO A 244 -0.16 22.03 -12.21
N PHE A 245 -0.45 21.03 -13.04
CA PHE A 245 0.54 20.03 -13.44
C PHE A 245 1.41 20.58 -14.56
N LYS A 246 2.73 20.64 -14.33
CA LYS A 246 3.79 21.07 -15.26
C LYS A 246 3.28 21.93 -16.43
N LEU A 247 3.29 23.24 -16.25
CA LEU A 247 2.95 24.19 -17.32
C LEU A 247 4.17 24.55 -18.18
N ASP A 248 5.39 24.31 -17.65
CA ASP A 248 6.63 24.58 -18.36
C ASP A 248 7.07 23.33 -19.12
N ASP A 249 7.10 23.41 -20.45
CA ASP A 249 7.80 22.44 -21.28
C ASP A 249 9.32 22.69 -21.14
N ASP A 250 9.98 21.85 -20.34
CA ASP A 250 11.45 21.87 -20.12
C ASP A 250 12.22 21.35 -21.37
N ASP A 251 11.58 21.27 -22.53
CA ASP A 251 12.12 20.73 -23.79
C ASP A 251 12.58 21.81 -24.80
N GLY A 252 12.83 23.04 -24.38
CA GLY A 252 13.58 24.01 -25.20
C GLY A 252 12.96 24.40 -26.55
N ARG A 253 11.71 24.05 -26.83
CA ARG A 253 10.99 24.47 -28.05
C ARG A 253 10.14 25.70 -27.77
N GLN A 254 10.81 26.87 -27.76
CA GLN A 254 10.14 28.16 -27.82
C GLN A 254 9.53 28.34 -29.21
N GLU A 255 8.21 28.39 -29.35
CA GLU A 255 7.54 29.29 -30.35
C GLU A 255 6.02 29.04 -30.59
N LYS A 256 5.34 28.08 -29.90
CA LYS A 256 3.86 27.95 -30.07
C LYS A 256 3.08 27.79 -28.77
N VAL A 257 3.55 28.34 -27.67
CA VAL A 257 3.25 27.85 -26.33
C VAL A 257 2.25 28.72 -25.53
N THR A 258 1.96 29.95 -25.91
CA THR A 258 1.18 30.87 -25.06
C THR A 258 -0.31 30.50 -24.96
N ASP A 259 -0.94 30.14 -26.05
CA ASP A 259 -2.39 29.81 -26.04
C ASP A 259 -2.65 28.43 -25.43
N ASP A 260 -1.77 27.48 -25.68
CA ASP A 260 -1.89 26.10 -25.12
C ASP A 260 -1.65 26.08 -23.59
N ILE A 261 -0.70 26.87 -23.09
CA ILE A 261 -0.46 27.02 -21.64
C ILE A 261 -1.67 27.65 -20.94
N ALA A 262 -2.30 28.66 -21.55
CA ALA A 262 -3.47 29.29 -20.97
C ALA A 262 -4.67 28.34 -20.91
N VAL A 263 -4.88 27.53 -21.94
CA VAL A 263 -5.93 26.49 -21.97
C VAL A 263 -5.65 25.44 -20.91
N ARG A 264 -4.42 24.89 -20.83
CA ARG A 264 -4.01 23.91 -19.81
C ARG A 264 -4.17 24.45 -18.39
N LEU A 265 -3.81 25.70 -18.15
CA LEU A 265 -4.00 26.34 -16.85
C LEU A 265 -5.48 26.45 -16.48
N GLN A 266 -6.36 26.76 -17.47
CA GLN A 266 -7.79 26.79 -17.23
C GLN A 266 -8.36 25.39 -16.89
N GLU A 267 -7.88 24.35 -17.54
CA GLU A 267 -8.27 22.96 -17.21
C GLU A 267 -7.84 22.57 -15.80
N GLU A 268 -6.60 22.89 -15.43
CA GLU A 268 -6.10 22.63 -14.06
C GLU A 268 -6.88 23.43 -13.00
N ARG A 269 -7.30 24.68 -13.33
CA ARG A 269 -8.17 25.49 -12.46
C ARG A 269 -9.56 24.85 -12.31
N ARG A 270 -10.13 24.29 -13.38
CA ARG A 270 -11.40 23.53 -13.31
C ARG A 270 -11.25 22.28 -12.43
N LEU A 271 -10.11 21.57 -12.50
CA LEU A 271 -9.84 20.45 -11.63
C LEU A 271 -9.71 20.86 -10.16
N MET A 272 -9.05 21.99 -9.90
CA MET A 272 -9.00 22.55 -8.55
C MET A 272 -10.41 22.88 -8.03
N TYR A 273 -11.25 23.50 -8.86
CA TYR A 273 -12.65 23.78 -8.54
C TYR A 273 -13.42 22.50 -8.24
N VAL A 274 -13.25 21.44 -9.06
CA VAL A 274 -13.87 20.14 -8.80
C VAL A 274 -13.45 19.64 -7.41
N GLY A 275 -12.17 19.65 -7.08
CA GLY A 275 -11.68 19.18 -5.79
C GLY A 275 -12.28 19.93 -4.59
N ILE A 276 -12.40 21.25 -4.70
CA ILE A 276 -12.98 22.09 -3.64
C ILE A 276 -14.46 21.76 -3.43
N THR A 277 -15.21 21.63 -4.53
CA THR A 277 -16.67 21.38 -4.50
C THR A 277 -17.04 19.95 -4.06
N ARG A 278 -16.06 19.08 -3.82
CA ARG A 278 -16.32 17.74 -3.26
C ARG A 278 -16.56 17.75 -1.76
N ALA A 279 -16.20 18.85 -1.07
CA ALA A 279 -16.37 18.97 0.37
C ALA A 279 -17.75 19.52 0.72
N GLN A 280 -18.52 18.75 1.49
CA GLN A 280 -19.83 19.18 1.99
C GLN A 280 -19.72 20.02 3.29
N ARG A 281 -18.77 19.69 4.18
CA ARG A 281 -18.66 20.32 5.52
C ARG A 281 -17.32 20.97 5.76
N SER A 282 -16.21 20.29 5.42
CA SER A 282 -14.88 20.84 5.64
C SER A 282 -13.92 20.49 4.51
N LEU A 283 -13.08 21.47 4.17
CA LEU A 283 -11.99 21.33 3.21
C LEU A 283 -10.67 21.69 3.91
N ALA A 284 -9.70 20.77 3.84
CA ALA A 284 -8.32 21.04 4.20
C ALA A 284 -7.46 21.01 2.93
N VAL A 285 -6.63 22.03 2.74
CA VAL A 285 -5.70 22.12 1.59
C VAL A 285 -4.28 22.04 2.12
N SER A 286 -3.45 21.19 1.51
CA SER A 286 -2.05 21.06 1.89
C SER A 286 -1.11 21.10 0.69
N TRP A 287 0.11 21.59 0.94
CA TRP A 287 1.18 21.65 -0.05
C TRP A 287 2.51 21.24 0.57
N THR A 288 3.49 20.86 -0.25
CA THR A 288 4.79 20.40 0.19
C THR A 288 5.81 21.52 0.15
N LYS A 289 6.57 21.76 1.25
CA LYS A 289 7.65 22.76 1.31
C LYS A 289 8.89 22.31 0.54
N LYS A 290 9.14 21.00 0.47
CA LYS A 290 10.27 20.42 -0.25
C LYS A 290 9.81 19.21 -1.06
N ARG A 291 10.37 19.01 -2.23
CA ARG A 291 10.13 17.84 -3.09
C ARG A 291 11.45 17.26 -3.59
N LYS A 292 11.46 15.96 -3.85
CA LYS A 292 12.60 15.28 -4.45
C LYS A 292 12.58 15.50 -5.96
N LYS A 293 13.68 16.07 -6.53
CA LYS A 293 13.92 16.17 -7.98
C LYS A 293 15.21 15.41 -8.27
N GLY A 294 15.09 14.20 -8.85
CA GLY A 294 16.24 13.31 -9.01
C GLY A 294 16.79 12.85 -7.64
N ARG A 295 18.04 13.16 -7.34
CA ARG A 295 18.70 12.86 -6.05
C ARG A 295 18.63 13.98 -5.04
N GLU A 296 18.19 15.17 -5.41
CA GLU A 296 18.20 16.38 -4.58
C GLU A 296 16.83 16.71 -4.01
N MET A 297 16.82 17.34 -2.83
CA MET A 297 15.63 17.93 -2.21
C MET A 297 15.57 19.42 -2.56
N VAL A 298 14.61 19.78 -3.41
CA VAL A 298 14.39 21.18 -3.83
C VAL A 298 13.21 21.80 -3.08
N THR A 299 13.31 23.10 -2.80
CA THR A 299 12.21 23.86 -2.22
C THR A 299 11.06 23.94 -3.24
N ALA A 300 9.86 23.69 -2.77
CA ALA A 300 8.65 23.76 -3.56
C ALA A 300 7.85 25.01 -3.19
N GLN A 301 7.09 25.54 -4.15
CA GLN A 301 6.21 26.69 -3.96
C GLN A 301 4.76 26.23 -3.83
N PRO A 302 3.94 26.89 -2.98
CA PRO A 302 2.52 26.63 -2.97
C PRO A 302 1.92 26.94 -4.34
N SER A 303 0.91 26.19 -4.72
CA SER A 303 0.17 26.43 -5.96
C SER A 303 -0.34 27.86 -6.05
N ARG A 304 -0.28 28.46 -7.26
CA ARG A 304 -0.90 29.75 -7.54
C ARG A 304 -2.39 29.78 -7.19
N PHE A 305 -3.08 28.66 -7.26
CA PHE A 305 -4.49 28.55 -6.90
C PHE A 305 -4.77 28.85 -5.43
N ILE A 306 -3.82 28.61 -4.52
CA ILE A 306 -3.94 28.98 -3.10
C ILE A 306 -4.03 30.50 -2.95
N LYS A 307 -3.23 31.26 -3.75
CA LYS A 307 -3.29 32.72 -3.77
C LYS A 307 -4.57 33.24 -4.43
N GLU A 308 -4.98 32.63 -5.54
CA GLU A 308 -6.22 33.00 -6.26
C GLU A 308 -7.46 32.86 -5.39
N MET A 309 -7.47 31.91 -4.46
CA MET A 309 -8.59 31.66 -3.53
C MET A 309 -8.47 32.43 -2.21
N ASP A 310 -7.44 33.26 -2.03
CA ASP A 310 -7.15 34.01 -0.79
C ASP A 310 -7.06 33.12 0.48
N LEU A 311 -6.68 31.85 0.32
CA LEU A 311 -6.56 30.88 1.41
C LEU A 311 -5.42 31.19 2.38
N ASN A 312 -4.52 32.11 2.03
CA ASN A 312 -3.43 32.53 2.91
C ASN A 312 -3.92 33.26 4.20
N LYS A 313 -5.18 33.70 4.20
CA LYS A 313 -5.85 34.30 5.36
C LYS A 313 -6.58 33.26 6.23
N ALA A 314 -6.69 32.01 5.78
CA ALA A 314 -7.24 30.95 6.58
C ALA A 314 -6.35 30.74 7.81
N THR A 315 -6.91 30.90 9.00
CA THR A 315 -6.24 30.66 10.28
C THR A 315 -5.59 29.28 10.24
N VAL A 316 -4.26 29.24 10.29
CA VAL A 316 -3.51 28.02 10.53
C VAL A 316 -4.04 27.48 11.86
N ARG A 317 -4.77 26.37 11.85
CA ARG A 317 -5.10 25.69 13.10
C ARG A 317 -3.77 25.30 13.74
N GLU A 318 -3.52 25.86 14.92
CA GLU A 318 -2.36 25.50 15.73
C GLU A 318 -2.33 23.96 15.87
N ASP A 319 -1.17 23.37 15.65
CA ASP A 319 -1.00 21.93 15.83
C ASP A 319 -1.49 21.55 17.23
N PRO A 320 -2.47 20.64 17.36
CA PRO A 320 -2.96 20.22 18.67
C PRO A 320 -1.86 19.71 19.60
N ARG A 321 -0.75 19.22 19.05
CA ARG A 321 0.43 18.77 19.82
C ARG A 321 1.22 19.94 20.40
N GLU A 322 1.39 21.00 19.64
CA GLU A 322 2.03 22.25 20.10
C GLU A 322 1.18 22.92 21.19
N LYS A 323 -0.14 22.94 20.99
CA LYS A 323 -1.09 23.46 21.99
C LYS A 323 -1.07 22.64 23.27
N LEU A 324 -1.01 21.30 23.16
CA LEU A 324 -0.90 20.41 24.32
C LEU A 324 0.44 20.59 25.05
N LYS A 325 1.52 20.82 24.31
CA LYS A 325 2.87 21.07 24.86
C LYS A 325 2.91 22.41 25.60
N ALA A 326 2.31 23.45 25.02
CA ALA A 326 2.19 24.76 25.65
C ALA A 326 1.34 24.70 26.95
N LEU A 327 0.20 24.00 26.91
CA LEU A 327 -0.65 23.78 28.08
C LEU A 327 0.10 23.02 29.19
N ARG A 328 0.84 21.96 28.87
CA ARG A 328 1.65 21.23 29.85
C ARG A 328 2.74 22.07 30.46
N ALA A 329 3.39 22.95 29.69
CA ALA A 329 4.39 23.89 30.20
C ALA A 329 3.76 24.93 31.17
N GLU A 330 2.58 25.43 30.82
CA GLU A 330 1.84 26.38 31.67
C GLU A 330 1.40 25.73 32.97
N PHE A 331 0.89 24.49 32.95
CA PHE A 331 0.54 23.76 34.18
C PHE A 331 1.77 23.46 35.04
N ALA A 332 2.91 23.12 34.46
CA ALA A 332 4.14 22.90 35.20
C ALA A 332 4.64 24.17 35.87
N GLN A 333 4.56 25.33 35.21
CA GLN A 333 4.89 26.64 35.83
C GLN A 333 3.95 27.00 36.96
N LYS A 334 2.63 26.80 36.81
CA LYS A 334 1.65 27.05 37.86
C LYS A 334 1.87 26.15 39.07
N ALA A 335 2.19 24.87 38.85
CA ALA A 335 2.51 23.93 39.91
C ALA A 335 3.76 24.34 40.72
N GLN A 336 4.82 24.78 40.00
CA GLN A 336 6.05 25.29 40.66
C GLN A 336 5.81 26.57 41.40
N ALA A 337 5.02 27.50 40.86
CA ALA A 337 4.66 28.75 41.55
C ALA A 337 3.82 28.47 42.82
N SER A 338 2.88 27.53 42.78
CA SER A 338 2.08 27.11 43.91
C SER A 338 2.92 26.44 45.03
N ALA A 339 3.86 25.56 44.63
CA ALA A 339 4.79 24.93 45.58
C ALA A 339 5.74 25.94 46.25
N ALA A 340 6.22 26.93 45.49
CA ALA A 340 7.05 28.01 46.03
C ALA A 340 6.26 28.94 47.01
N ALA A 341 4.98 29.21 46.73
CA ALA A 341 4.12 29.97 47.64
C ALA A 341 3.82 29.24 48.94
N GLN A 342 3.64 27.91 48.90
CA GLN A 342 3.43 27.07 50.09
C GLN A 342 4.69 26.91 50.93
N ALA A 343 5.88 27.01 50.36
CA ALA A 343 7.15 26.94 51.08
C ALA A 343 7.53 28.25 51.79
N GLN A 344 6.80 29.36 51.56
CA GLN A 344 7.04 30.68 52.17
C GLN A 344 6.03 31.06 53.27
N THR A 345 5.13 30.15 53.63
CA THR A 345 4.21 30.40 54.74
C THR A 345 4.81 29.81 56.02
N PRO A 346 5.12 30.62 57.06
CA PRO A 346 5.80 30.20 58.29
C PRO A 346 4.91 29.31 59.16
#